data_0fa2dbd33ebf6f83f4e9b22ed9678dbd
#
_entry.id   0fa2dbd33ebf6f83f4e9b22ed9678dbd
#
_cell.length_a   1.000
_cell.length_b   1.000
_cell.length_c   1.000
_cell.angle_alpha   90.00
_cell.angle_beta   90.00
_cell.angle_gamma   90.00
#
_symmetry.space_group_name_H-M   'P 1'
#
loop_
_entity.id
_entity.type
_entity.pdbx_description
1 polymer ?
#
loop_
_entity_poly.entity_id
_entity_poly.type
_entity_poly.pdbx_seq_one_letter_code
_entity_poly.pdbx_strand_id
1 'polypeptide(L)'
;RILLFYIGALIVIMGIIPWTSLSPDSSPFVQVFKLAGYPAAAAIINFVVLTSAASSLNSCLFSAGRHFYQLATEMPVTSRMHQIFGQISKSGVPAAAIVLSAVLVLVTPIMSLSAATTAVFTVVTGISSDMYLIVYTLAMLAHRKYRLSNDYLADGFKMPAYRITSPLTIAFFVLIFASLFFIQADIVGAIGAIIWTLLFGGITFAHQARLRAVTRS
;
A
#
# COMPACT_ATOMS: atom_id res chain seq x y z
N ARG A 1 6.52 9.46 -17.97
CA ARG A 1 6.74 8.01 -18.22
C ARG A 1 5.53 7.18 -17.82
N ILE A 2 5.13 7.18 -16.54
CA ILE A 2 4.01 6.36 -16.02
C ILE A 2 2.74 6.58 -16.86
N LEU A 3 2.31 7.82 -17.02
CA LEU A 3 1.10 8.20 -17.75
C LEU A 3 1.11 7.65 -19.18
N LEU A 4 2.24 7.80 -19.88
CA LEU A 4 2.38 7.38 -21.27
C LEU A 4 2.34 5.85 -21.41
N PHE A 5 3.06 5.11 -20.56
CA PHE A 5 3.09 3.66 -20.64
C PHE A 5 1.79 3.03 -20.14
N TYR A 6 1.17 3.52 -19.06
CA TYR A 6 -0.08 2.96 -18.55
C TYR A 6 -1.25 3.25 -19.50
N ILE A 7 -1.42 4.51 -19.95
CA ILE A 7 -2.50 4.85 -20.87
C ILE A 7 -2.28 4.16 -22.21
N GLY A 8 -1.05 4.15 -22.74
CA GLY A 8 -0.73 3.46 -23.98
C GLY A 8 -1.03 1.95 -23.91
N ALA A 9 -0.63 1.29 -22.83
CA ALA A 9 -0.93 -0.12 -22.62
C ALA A 9 -2.45 -0.38 -22.53
N LEU A 10 -3.19 0.47 -21.81
CA LEU A 10 -4.65 0.34 -21.71
C LEU A 10 -5.34 0.54 -23.05
N ILE A 11 -4.94 1.53 -23.84
CA ILE A 11 -5.50 1.76 -25.18
C ILE A 11 -5.30 0.52 -26.07
N VAL A 12 -4.10 -0.07 -26.05
CA VAL A 12 -3.81 -1.27 -26.86
C VAL A 12 -4.62 -2.46 -26.36
N ILE A 13 -4.66 -2.72 -25.06
CA ILE A 13 -5.40 -3.85 -24.49
C ILE A 13 -6.90 -3.72 -24.79
N MET A 14 -7.50 -2.57 -24.52
CA MET A 14 -8.93 -2.33 -24.72
C MET A 14 -9.32 -2.27 -26.20
N GLY A 15 -8.37 -1.93 -27.09
CA GLY A 15 -8.58 -1.98 -28.55
C GLY A 15 -8.61 -3.41 -29.11
N ILE A 16 -8.03 -4.38 -28.40
CA ILE A 16 -7.96 -5.79 -28.83
C ILE A 16 -8.96 -6.66 -28.08
N ILE A 17 -9.14 -6.42 -26.77
CA ILE A 17 -9.98 -7.24 -25.89
C ILE A 17 -11.06 -6.35 -25.28
N PRO A 18 -12.35 -6.67 -25.44
CA PRO A 18 -13.43 -6.01 -24.70
C PRO A 18 -13.21 -6.16 -23.19
N TRP A 19 -13.38 -5.09 -22.44
CA TRP A 19 -13.16 -5.10 -20.98
C TRP A 19 -14.02 -6.14 -20.25
N THR A 20 -15.20 -6.47 -20.79
CA THR A 20 -16.11 -7.50 -20.25
C THR A 20 -15.60 -8.93 -20.39
N SER A 21 -14.63 -9.19 -21.26
CA SER A 21 -14.04 -10.52 -21.50
C SER A 21 -12.69 -10.71 -20.78
N LEU A 22 -12.23 -9.72 -20.02
CA LEU A 22 -11.01 -9.86 -19.21
C LEU A 22 -11.28 -10.80 -18.03
N SER A 23 -10.46 -11.86 -17.94
CA SER A 23 -10.50 -12.81 -16.82
C SER A 23 -9.42 -12.49 -15.79
N PRO A 24 -9.72 -12.57 -14.48
CA PRO A 24 -8.73 -12.48 -13.43
C PRO A 24 -7.67 -13.61 -13.47
N ASP A 25 -7.98 -14.72 -14.15
CA ASP A 25 -7.13 -15.92 -14.15
C ASP A 25 -5.89 -15.79 -15.03
N SER A 26 -5.83 -14.78 -15.90
CA SER A 26 -4.65 -14.56 -16.74
C SER A 26 -4.38 -13.08 -16.98
N SER A 27 -3.09 -12.73 -17.10
CA SER A 27 -2.68 -11.37 -17.39
C SER A 27 -3.28 -10.87 -18.72
N PRO A 28 -3.88 -9.67 -18.77
CA PRO A 28 -4.37 -9.06 -20.02
C PRO A 28 -3.30 -8.99 -21.11
N PHE A 29 -2.05 -8.73 -20.73
CA PHE A 29 -0.93 -8.73 -21.68
C PHE A 29 -0.73 -10.08 -22.35
N VAL A 30 -0.81 -11.17 -21.59
CA VAL A 30 -0.68 -12.54 -22.12
C VAL A 30 -1.85 -12.87 -23.05
N GLN A 31 -3.07 -12.44 -22.69
CA GLN A 31 -4.27 -12.66 -23.53
C GLN A 31 -4.15 -11.97 -24.88
N VAL A 32 -3.68 -10.72 -24.93
CA VAL A 32 -3.47 -9.96 -26.17
C VAL A 32 -2.54 -10.71 -27.12
N PHE A 33 -1.38 -11.19 -26.63
CA PHE A 33 -0.41 -11.90 -27.49
C PHE A 33 -0.93 -13.26 -27.97
N LYS A 34 -1.72 -13.96 -27.14
CA LYS A 34 -2.38 -15.21 -27.56
C LYS A 34 -3.40 -14.95 -28.69
N LEU A 35 -4.23 -13.93 -28.55
CA LEU A 35 -5.24 -13.55 -29.54
C LEU A 35 -4.60 -13.06 -30.86
N ALA A 36 -3.46 -12.37 -30.76
CA ALA A 36 -2.70 -11.94 -31.93
C ALA A 36 -1.98 -13.08 -32.65
N GLY A 37 -2.11 -14.34 -32.22
CA GLY A 37 -1.51 -15.50 -32.86
C GLY A 37 -0.03 -15.74 -32.51
N TYR A 38 0.48 -15.13 -31.45
CA TYR A 38 1.89 -15.26 -31.02
C TYR A 38 2.02 -15.99 -29.69
N PRO A 39 1.77 -17.31 -29.59
CA PRO A 39 1.80 -18.03 -28.31
C PRO A 39 3.18 -18.05 -27.66
N ALA A 40 4.26 -18.06 -28.43
CA ALA A 40 5.62 -17.98 -27.94
C ALA A 40 5.89 -16.63 -27.27
N ALA A 41 5.43 -15.52 -27.87
CA ALA A 41 5.52 -14.19 -27.28
C ALA A 41 4.67 -14.09 -26.00
N ALA A 42 3.51 -14.73 -25.95
CA ALA A 42 2.69 -14.80 -24.74
C ALA A 42 3.44 -15.47 -23.57
N ALA A 43 4.22 -16.53 -23.82
CA ALA A 43 5.04 -17.18 -22.79
C ALA A 43 6.16 -16.27 -22.27
N ILE A 44 6.84 -15.55 -23.15
CA ILE A 44 7.88 -14.56 -22.79
C ILE A 44 7.25 -13.44 -21.95
N ILE A 45 6.12 -12.89 -22.36
CA ILE A 45 5.43 -11.85 -21.62
C ILE A 45 4.98 -12.34 -20.24
N ASN A 46 4.51 -13.58 -20.15
CA ASN A 46 4.15 -14.15 -18.84
C ASN A 46 5.37 -14.23 -17.90
N PHE A 47 6.53 -14.63 -18.40
CA PHE A 47 7.77 -14.62 -17.64
C PHE A 47 8.18 -13.20 -17.19
N VAL A 48 8.04 -12.20 -18.07
CA VAL A 48 8.31 -10.79 -17.74
C VAL A 48 7.35 -10.29 -16.67
N VAL A 49 6.06 -10.63 -16.76
CA VAL A 49 5.07 -10.27 -15.74
C VAL A 49 5.42 -10.89 -14.39
N LEU A 50 5.80 -12.16 -14.38
CA LEU A 50 6.21 -12.87 -13.16
C LEU A 50 7.44 -12.24 -12.51
N THR A 51 8.49 -11.96 -13.28
CA THR A 51 9.71 -11.32 -12.77
C THR A 51 9.47 -9.89 -12.29
N SER A 52 8.61 -9.14 -12.97
CA SER A 52 8.18 -7.81 -12.56
C SER A 52 7.40 -7.83 -11.23
N ALA A 53 6.47 -8.78 -11.08
CA ALA A 53 5.72 -8.98 -9.85
C ALA A 53 6.64 -9.36 -8.68
N ALA A 54 7.60 -10.28 -8.91
CA ALA A 54 8.59 -10.67 -7.91
C ALA A 54 9.47 -9.49 -7.49
N SER A 55 9.89 -8.64 -8.42
CA SER A 55 10.66 -7.43 -8.13
C SER A 55 9.87 -6.42 -7.30
N SER A 56 8.59 -6.21 -7.64
CA SER A 56 7.68 -5.34 -6.88
C SER A 56 7.45 -5.86 -5.46
N LEU A 57 7.23 -7.18 -5.32
CA LEU A 57 7.07 -7.83 -4.02
C LEU A 57 8.32 -7.64 -3.15
N ASN A 58 9.51 -7.84 -3.71
CA ASN A 58 10.77 -7.65 -3.00
C ASN A 58 10.90 -6.20 -2.48
N SER A 59 10.55 -5.21 -3.30
CA SER A 59 10.57 -3.78 -2.92
C SER A 59 9.56 -3.49 -1.80
N CYS A 60 8.36 -4.06 -1.86
CA CYS A 60 7.35 -3.92 -0.83
C CYS A 60 7.78 -4.56 0.50
N LEU A 61 8.35 -5.77 0.46
CA LEU A 61 8.87 -6.47 1.65
C LEU A 61 9.98 -5.67 2.33
N PHE A 62 10.92 -5.14 1.54
CA PHE A 62 11.99 -4.32 2.06
C PHE A 62 11.46 -3.03 2.71
N SER A 63 10.53 -2.36 2.05
CA SER A 63 9.88 -1.15 2.57
C SER A 63 9.10 -1.44 3.86
N ALA A 64 8.28 -2.49 3.88
CA ALA A 64 7.52 -2.90 5.06
C ALA A 64 8.46 -3.24 6.23
N GLY A 65 9.52 -4.00 5.98
CA GLY A 65 10.53 -4.34 6.97
C GLY A 65 11.22 -3.10 7.57
N ARG A 66 11.53 -2.09 6.75
CA ARG A 66 12.09 -0.82 7.24
C ARG A 66 11.12 -0.03 8.11
N HIS A 67 9.84 0.04 7.73
CA HIS A 67 8.82 0.68 8.56
C HIS A 67 8.65 -0.04 9.90
N PHE A 68 8.61 -1.38 9.87
CA PHE A 68 8.52 -2.16 11.09
C PHE A 68 9.74 -1.98 12.00
N TYR A 69 10.94 -1.96 11.43
CA TYR A 69 12.17 -1.65 12.14
C TYR A 69 12.08 -0.26 12.81
N GLN A 70 11.65 0.77 12.08
CA GLN A 70 11.50 2.12 12.63
C GLN A 70 10.56 2.13 13.84
N LEU A 71 9.40 1.48 13.72
CA LEU A 71 8.46 1.35 14.84
C LEU A 71 9.08 0.63 16.04
N ALA A 72 9.87 -0.43 15.79
CA ALA A 72 10.54 -1.17 16.85
C ALA A 72 11.61 -0.35 17.56
N THR A 73 12.32 0.54 16.85
CA THR A 73 13.35 1.42 17.42
C THR A 73 12.76 2.54 18.29
N GLU A 74 11.50 2.92 18.05
CA GLU A 74 10.79 3.90 18.90
C GLU A 74 10.28 3.29 20.22
N MET A 75 10.30 1.96 20.34
CA MET A 75 9.93 1.27 21.57
C MET A 75 11.07 1.32 22.62
N PRO A 76 10.77 1.21 23.92
CA PRO A 76 11.80 1.13 24.96
C PRO A 76 12.79 -0.01 24.68
N VAL A 77 14.07 0.22 24.93
CA VAL A 77 15.16 -0.76 24.71
C VAL A 77 14.94 -2.09 25.45
N THR A 78 14.23 -2.03 26.58
CA THR A 78 13.81 -3.21 27.37
C THR A 78 12.70 -4.03 26.71
N SER A 79 12.01 -3.48 25.72
CA SER A 79 10.95 -4.16 24.99
C SER A 79 11.50 -5.31 24.13
N ARG A 80 10.85 -6.47 24.16
CA ARG A 80 11.17 -7.59 23.26
C ARG A 80 11.08 -7.19 21.79
N MET A 81 10.16 -6.30 21.43
CA MET A 81 10.03 -5.78 20.06
C MET A 81 11.28 -5.04 19.63
N HIS A 82 11.82 -4.15 20.48
CA HIS A 82 13.06 -3.44 20.20
C HIS A 82 14.25 -4.42 20.08
N GLN A 83 14.35 -5.38 21.01
CA GLN A 83 15.48 -6.34 21.05
C GLN A 83 15.52 -7.26 19.82
N ILE A 84 14.37 -7.64 19.26
CA ILE A 84 14.29 -8.56 18.13
C ILE A 84 14.33 -7.79 16.80
N PHE A 85 13.51 -6.74 16.67
CA PHE A 85 13.26 -6.07 15.39
C PHE A 85 13.95 -4.72 15.25
N GLY A 86 14.44 -4.13 16.35
CA GLY A 86 15.19 -2.87 16.36
C GLY A 86 16.69 -3.04 16.06
N GLN A 87 17.12 -4.20 15.55
CA GLN A 87 18.53 -4.47 15.24
C GLN A 87 18.77 -4.51 13.74
N ILE A 88 19.95 -4.04 13.34
CA ILE A 88 20.45 -4.13 11.98
C ILE A 88 21.42 -5.29 11.87
N SER A 89 21.27 -6.13 10.85
CA SER A 89 22.16 -7.24 10.56
C SER A 89 23.55 -6.76 10.11
N LYS A 90 24.52 -7.67 10.08
CA LYS A 90 25.88 -7.39 9.56
C LYS A 90 25.88 -6.86 8.13
N SER A 91 24.85 -7.14 7.35
CA SER A 91 24.66 -6.66 5.97
C SER A 91 24.01 -5.26 5.88
N GLY A 92 23.81 -4.56 7.01
CA GLY A 92 23.22 -3.22 7.03
C GLY A 92 21.71 -3.16 6.81
N VAL A 93 21.00 -4.29 6.93
CA VAL A 93 19.53 -4.37 6.73
C VAL A 93 18.82 -4.88 7.98
N PRO A 94 17.57 -4.48 8.25
CA PRO A 94 16.78 -4.98 9.37
C PRO A 94 16.20 -6.37 9.07
N ALA A 95 17.07 -7.39 9.06
CA ALA A 95 16.74 -8.74 8.59
C ALA A 95 15.54 -9.37 9.32
N ALA A 96 15.48 -9.25 10.66
CA ALA A 96 14.38 -9.81 11.45
C ALA A 96 13.01 -9.19 11.07
N ALA A 97 12.97 -7.88 10.84
CA ALA A 97 11.75 -7.19 10.44
C ALA A 97 11.33 -7.55 9.00
N ILE A 98 12.29 -7.72 8.09
CA ILE A 98 12.02 -8.16 6.72
C ILE A 98 11.50 -9.60 6.71
N VAL A 99 12.10 -10.50 7.49
CA VAL A 99 11.66 -11.90 7.61
C VAL A 99 10.24 -11.97 8.17
N LEU A 100 9.92 -11.18 9.20
CA LEU A 100 8.55 -11.10 9.70
C LEU A 100 7.57 -10.66 8.61
N SER A 101 7.91 -9.61 7.86
CA SER A 101 7.08 -9.14 6.75
C SER A 101 6.90 -10.22 5.67
N ALA A 102 7.94 -10.98 5.35
CA ALA A 102 7.87 -12.09 4.40
C ALA A 102 6.96 -13.22 4.90
N VAL A 103 7.07 -13.59 6.18
CA VAL A 103 6.20 -14.63 6.79
C VAL A 103 4.73 -14.19 6.75
N LEU A 104 4.43 -12.93 7.07
CA LEU A 104 3.07 -12.40 6.99
C LEU A 104 2.51 -12.42 5.55
N VAL A 105 3.33 -12.10 4.57
CA VAL A 105 2.93 -12.16 3.16
C VAL A 105 2.69 -13.59 2.68
N LEU A 106 3.45 -14.58 3.19
CA LEU A 106 3.25 -15.99 2.84
C LEU A 106 1.91 -16.56 3.32
N VAL A 107 1.25 -15.94 4.29
CA VAL A 107 -0.10 -16.34 4.71
C VAL A 107 -1.09 -16.22 3.53
N THR A 108 -0.97 -15.20 2.69
CA THR A 108 -1.89 -14.97 1.58
C THR A 108 -1.91 -16.11 0.54
N PRO A 109 -0.79 -16.55 -0.04
CA PRO A 109 -0.80 -17.67 -0.99
C PRO A 109 -1.16 -19.01 -0.34
N ILE A 110 -0.82 -19.22 0.94
CA ILE A 110 -1.25 -20.43 1.67
C ILE A 110 -2.78 -20.44 1.80
N MET A 111 -3.35 -19.32 2.15
CA MET A 111 -4.81 -19.18 2.19
C MET A 111 -5.46 -19.32 0.80
N SER A 112 -4.84 -18.96 -0.29
CA SER A 112 -5.42 -19.06 -1.65
C SER A 112 -5.42 -20.47 -2.25
N LEU A 113 -4.98 -21.49 -1.50
CA LEU A 113 -5.08 -22.91 -1.90
C LEU A 113 -6.50 -23.49 -1.79
N SER A 114 -7.46 -22.80 -1.19
CA SER A 114 -8.86 -23.21 -1.11
C SER A 114 -9.80 -22.18 -1.75
N ALA A 115 -10.92 -22.65 -2.34
CA ALA A 115 -11.88 -21.79 -3.05
C ALA A 115 -12.53 -20.70 -2.14
N ALA A 116 -12.64 -20.96 -0.84
CA ALA A 116 -13.14 -20.00 0.14
C ALA A 116 -12.20 -18.79 0.32
N THR A 117 -10.97 -18.91 -0.11
CA THR A 117 -9.88 -17.93 0.11
C THR A 117 -9.73 -16.88 -0.99
N THR A 118 -10.29 -17.11 -2.17
CA THR A 118 -10.34 -16.06 -3.21
C THR A 118 -11.14 -14.85 -2.70
N ALA A 119 -12.20 -15.08 -1.94
CA ALA A 119 -12.98 -14.02 -1.30
C ALA A 119 -12.13 -13.26 -0.25
N VAL A 120 -11.37 -13.97 0.57
CA VAL A 120 -10.48 -13.35 1.57
C VAL A 120 -9.38 -12.54 0.91
N PHE A 121 -8.79 -13.05 -0.18
CA PHE A 121 -7.78 -12.30 -0.95
C PHE A 121 -8.37 -11.01 -1.51
N THR A 122 -9.56 -11.05 -2.09
CA THR A 122 -10.24 -9.86 -2.62
C THR A 122 -10.51 -8.83 -1.51
N VAL A 123 -10.97 -9.28 -0.35
CA VAL A 123 -11.20 -8.40 0.81
C VAL A 123 -9.90 -7.77 1.31
N VAL A 124 -8.85 -8.55 1.48
CA VAL A 124 -7.54 -8.04 1.95
C VAL A 124 -6.93 -7.06 0.97
N THR A 125 -7.00 -7.34 -0.33
CA THR A 125 -6.51 -6.40 -1.37
C THR A 125 -7.37 -5.15 -1.44
N GLY A 126 -8.69 -5.26 -1.30
CA GLY A 126 -9.60 -4.11 -1.20
C GLY A 126 -9.24 -3.22 -0.01
N ILE A 127 -9.19 -3.79 1.21
CA ILE A 127 -8.78 -3.04 2.41
C ILE A 127 -7.43 -2.35 2.22
N SER A 128 -6.44 -3.06 1.65
CA SER A 128 -5.10 -2.50 1.43
C SER A 128 -5.12 -1.34 0.44
N SER A 129 -5.89 -1.44 -0.64
CA SER A 129 -6.04 -0.37 -1.63
C SER A 129 -6.71 0.87 -1.04
N ASP A 130 -7.76 0.67 -0.24
CA ASP A 130 -8.53 1.75 0.38
C ASP A 130 -7.71 2.45 1.48
N MET A 131 -6.84 1.71 2.18
CA MET A 131 -5.88 2.27 3.12
C MET A 131 -4.95 3.31 2.49
N TYR A 132 -4.57 3.18 1.21
CA TYR A 132 -3.75 4.20 0.54
C TYR A 132 -4.45 5.55 0.47
N LEU A 133 -5.76 5.59 0.24
CA LEU A 133 -6.53 6.86 0.22
C LEU A 133 -6.51 7.53 1.58
N ILE A 134 -6.65 6.75 2.66
CA ILE A 134 -6.57 7.25 4.03
C ILE A 134 -5.16 7.79 4.31
N VAL A 135 -4.11 7.01 3.97
CA VAL A 135 -2.71 7.40 4.20
C VAL A 135 -2.36 8.67 3.42
N TYR A 136 -2.77 8.80 2.16
CA TYR A 136 -2.53 10.01 1.38
C TYR A 136 -3.28 11.21 1.94
N THR A 137 -4.51 11.02 2.41
CA THR A 137 -5.26 12.09 3.10
C THR A 137 -4.54 12.54 4.37
N LEU A 138 -4.09 11.59 5.21
CA LEU A 138 -3.33 11.88 6.42
C LEU A 138 -1.99 12.55 6.10
N ALA A 139 -1.29 12.13 5.06
CA ALA A 139 -0.04 12.76 4.62
C ALA A 139 -0.26 14.21 4.20
N MET A 140 -1.35 14.51 3.49
CA MET A 140 -1.70 15.89 3.12
C MET A 140 -2.06 16.74 4.33
N LEU A 141 -2.77 16.18 5.31
CA LEU A 141 -3.07 16.86 6.58
C LEU A 141 -1.80 17.11 7.40
N ALA A 142 -0.90 16.12 7.47
CA ALA A 142 0.40 16.26 8.12
C ALA A 142 1.27 17.34 7.46
N HIS A 143 1.31 17.37 6.11
CA HIS A 143 2.01 18.42 5.38
C HIS A 143 1.43 19.82 5.68
N ARG A 144 0.11 19.93 5.79
CA ARG A 144 -0.55 21.19 6.16
C ARG A 144 -0.16 21.63 7.58
N LYS A 145 -0.13 20.70 8.54
CA LYS A 145 0.31 20.97 9.92
C LYS A 145 1.80 21.36 9.97
N TYR A 146 2.65 20.65 9.23
CA TYR A 146 4.07 20.95 9.13
C TYR A 146 4.34 22.37 8.63
N ARG A 147 3.61 22.84 7.62
CA ARG A 147 3.75 24.21 7.09
C ARG A 147 3.38 25.30 8.09
N LEU A 148 2.58 24.97 9.11
CA LEU A 148 2.18 25.89 10.18
C LEU A 148 3.05 25.75 11.43
N SER A 149 4.00 24.79 11.43
CA SER A 149 4.91 24.56 12.56
C SER A 149 6.17 25.41 12.45
N ASN A 150 6.86 25.58 13.59
CA ASN A 150 8.15 26.26 13.67
C ASN A 150 9.30 25.49 12.99
N ASP A 151 9.08 24.18 12.71
CA ASP A 151 10.06 23.30 12.07
C ASP A 151 10.03 23.42 10.54
N TYR A 152 9.19 24.31 9.99
CA TYR A 152 9.05 24.46 8.54
C TYR A 152 10.32 24.99 7.90
N LEU A 153 10.92 24.19 7.03
CA LEU A 153 12.11 24.56 6.23
C LEU A 153 11.70 25.38 5.00
N ALA A 154 12.00 26.66 5.03
CA ALA A 154 11.65 27.59 3.95
C ALA A 154 12.39 27.31 2.63
N ASP A 155 13.54 26.65 2.68
CA ASP A 155 14.38 26.33 1.51
C ASP A 155 14.08 24.97 0.87
N GLY A 156 13.12 24.20 1.44
CA GLY A 156 12.69 22.92 0.92
C GLY A 156 11.73 23.04 -0.29
N PHE A 157 11.30 21.88 -0.81
CA PHE A 157 10.31 21.81 -1.87
C PHE A 157 9.01 22.52 -1.44
N LYS A 158 8.53 23.43 -2.28
CA LYS A 158 7.27 24.15 -2.06
C LYS A 158 6.20 23.65 -3.01
N MET A 159 5.12 23.18 -2.48
CA MET A 159 3.95 22.79 -3.27
C MET A 159 3.39 24.04 -4.01
N PRO A 160 3.30 24.02 -5.35
CA PRO A 160 2.78 25.16 -6.10
C PRO A 160 1.30 25.38 -5.76
N ALA A 161 0.90 26.66 -5.68
CA ALA A 161 -0.48 27.09 -5.36
C ALA A 161 -1.08 26.36 -4.12
N TYR A 162 -0.30 26.12 -3.09
CA TYR A 162 -0.64 25.35 -1.90
C TYR A 162 -2.01 25.65 -1.30
N ARG A 163 -2.40 26.93 -1.29
CA ARG A 163 -3.70 27.38 -0.71
C ARG A 163 -4.91 26.74 -1.41
N ILE A 164 -4.77 26.38 -2.68
CA ILE A 164 -5.82 25.80 -3.52
C ILE A 164 -5.57 24.30 -3.70
N THR A 165 -4.34 23.91 -4.05
CA THR A 165 -4.02 22.51 -4.37
C THR A 165 -4.15 21.58 -3.16
N SER A 166 -3.74 22.01 -1.97
CA SER A 166 -3.82 21.17 -0.77
C SER A 166 -5.27 20.83 -0.38
N PRO A 167 -6.19 21.78 -0.19
CA PRO A 167 -7.57 21.43 0.13
C PRO A 167 -8.28 20.70 -1.01
N LEU A 168 -7.98 21.01 -2.28
CA LEU A 168 -8.55 20.32 -3.43
C LEU A 168 -8.12 18.85 -3.46
N THR A 169 -6.84 18.56 -3.21
CA THR A 169 -6.33 17.17 -3.15
C THR A 169 -6.98 16.40 -2.00
N ILE A 170 -7.13 17.01 -0.82
CA ILE A 170 -7.80 16.36 0.32
C ILE A 170 -9.26 16.08 -0.03
N ALA A 171 -9.98 17.07 -0.58
CA ALA A 171 -11.37 16.90 -1.00
C ALA A 171 -11.52 15.79 -2.05
N PHE A 172 -10.59 15.71 -3.00
CA PHE A 172 -10.56 14.67 -4.03
C PHE A 172 -10.39 13.26 -3.43
N PHE A 173 -9.44 13.07 -2.51
CA PHE A 173 -9.27 11.77 -1.85
C PHE A 173 -10.47 11.38 -0.99
N VAL A 174 -11.04 12.35 -0.24
CA VAL A 174 -12.25 12.11 0.55
C VAL A 174 -13.44 11.75 -0.33
N LEU A 175 -13.59 12.43 -1.48
CA LEU A 175 -14.66 12.15 -2.43
C LEU A 175 -14.52 10.77 -3.06
N ILE A 176 -13.29 10.38 -3.47
CA ILE A 176 -13.03 9.02 -3.96
C ILE A 176 -13.34 8.00 -2.87
N PHE A 177 -12.86 8.21 -1.64
CA PHE A 177 -13.15 7.29 -0.54
C PHE A 177 -14.65 7.17 -0.26
N ALA A 178 -15.38 8.28 -0.28
CA ALA A 178 -16.83 8.29 -0.13
C ALA A 178 -17.54 7.56 -1.29
N SER A 179 -17.01 7.62 -2.51
CA SER A 179 -17.60 6.93 -3.67
C SER A 179 -17.56 5.41 -3.55
N LEU A 180 -16.61 4.84 -2.78
CA LEU A 180 -16.52 3.38 -2.55
C LEU A 180 -17.77 2.81 -1.85
N PHE A 181 -18.46 3.62 -1.06
CA PHE A 181 -19.70 3.19 -0.39
C PHE A 181 -20.89 3.03 -1.34
N PHE A 182 -20.80 3.55 -2.57
CA PHE A 182 -21.83 3.38 -3.61
C PHE A 182 -21.55 2.15 -4.50
N ILE A 183 -20.39 1.51 -4.36
CA ILE A 183 -19.98 0.34 -5.13
C ILE A 183 -20.03 -0.88 -4.21
N GLN A 184 -20.99 -1.79 -4.42
CA GLN A 184 -21.20 -2.94 -3.52
C GLN A 184 -19.96 -3.83 -3.34
N ALA A 185 -19.13 -3.94 -4.38
CA ALA A 185 -17.88 -4.72 -4.32
C ALA A 185 -16.82 -4.13 -3.37
N ASP A 186 -16.81 -2.81 -3.19
CA ASP A 186 -15.76 -2.10 -2.45
C ASP A 186 -16.17 -1.73 -1.01
N ILE A 187 -17.45 -1.83 -0.66
CA ILE A 187 -17.96 -1.47 0.68
C ILE A 187 -17.22 -2.20 1.79
N VAL A 188 -16.96 -3.49 1.62
CA VAL A 188 -16.28 -4.31 2.63
C VAL A 188 -14.83 -3.85 2.82
N GLY A 189 -14.15 -3.51 1.74
CA GLY A 189 -12.81 -2.92 1.76
C GLY A 189 -12.79 -1.60 2.51
N ALA A 190 -13.68 -0.67 2.17
CA ALA A 190 -13.77 0.66 2.77
C ALA A 190 -14.07 0.59 4.29
N ILE A 191 -15.04 -0.24 4.70
CA ILE A 191 -15.36 -0.47 6.12
C ILE A 191 -14.14 -1.08 6.84
N GLY A 192 -13.50 -2.08 6.26
CA GLY A 192 -12.31 -2.71 6.82
C GLY A 192 -11.16 -1.72 7.00
N ALA A 193 -10.93 -0.83 6.05
CA ALA A 193 -9.92 0.21 6.13
C ALA A 193 -10.21 1.21 7.26
N ILE A 194 -11.48 1.61 7.46
CA ILE A 194 -11.89 2.45 8.58
C ILE A 194 -11.65 1.75 9.91
N ILE A 195 -12.14 0.51 10.06
CA ILE A 195 -12.00 -0.26 11.30
C ILE A 195 -10.51 -0.41 11.65
N TRP A 196 -9.68 -0.77 10.67
CA TRP A 196 -8.24 -0.90 10.85
C TRP A 196 -7.61 0.43 11.33
N THR A 197 -7.95 1.53 10.66
CA THR A 197 -7.41 2.86 10.99
C THR A 197 -7.82 3.30 12.41
N LEU A 198 -9.10 3.09 12.78
CA LEU A 198 -9.59 3.44 14.11
C LEU A 198 -8.97 2.57 15.21
N LEU A 199 -8.82 1.27 14.96
CA LEU A 199 -8.23 0.34 15.91
C LEU A 199 -6.77 0.68 16.20
N PHE A 200 -5.95 0.78 15.16
CA PHE A 200 -4.52 1.08 15.33
C PHE A 200 -4.27 2.55 15.72
N GLY A 201 -5.03 3.48 15.16
CA GLY A 201 -4.98 4.89 15.55
C GLY A 201 -5.38 5.08 17.02
N GLY A 202 -6.42 4.40 17.47
CA GLY A 202 -6.87 4.41 18.85
C GLY A 202 -5.84 3.82 19.83
N ILE A 203 -5.23 2.68 19.48
CA ILE A 203 -4.15 2.06 20.27
C ILE A 203 -2.96 3.02 20.39
N THR A 204 -2.54 3.62 19.28
CA THR A 204 -1.40 4.55 19.26
C THR A 204 -1.68 5.79 20.09
N PHE A 205 -2.88 6.36 19.96
CA PHE A 205 -3.31 7.52 20.72
C PHE A 205 -3.35 7.22 22.24
N ALA A 206 -3.92 6.09 22.63
CA ALA A 206 -3.99 5.66 24.03
C ALA A 206 -2.58 5.44 24.62
N HIS A 207 -1.67 4.86 23.84
CA HIS A 207 -0.28 4.65 24.23
C HIS A 207 0.45 5.98 24.43
N GLN A 208 0.32 6.91 23.48
CA GLN A 208 0.92 8.25 23.61
C GLN A 208 0.35 9.07 24.77
N ALA A 209 -0.95 8.97 25.03
CA ALA A 209 -1.58 9.62 26.18
C ALA A 209 -1.02 9.10 27.50
N ARG A 210 -0.77 7.79 27.62
CA ARG A 210 -0.14 7.18 28.80
C ARG A 210 1.31 7.68 28.99
N LEU A 211 2.10 7.75 27.92
CA LEU A 211 3.48 8.24 27.99
C LEU A 211 3.55 9.70 28.44
N ARG A 212 2.65 10.56 27.92
CA ARG A 212 2.56 11.97 28.33
C ARG A 212 2.12 12.15 29.78
N ALA A 213 1.30 11.24 30.31
CA ALA A 213 0.91 11.26 31.69
C ALA A 213 2.08 10.93 32.64
N VAL A 214 2.91 9.95 32.25
CA VAL A 214 4.11 9.54 33.03
C VAL A 214 5.21 10.61 33.03
N THR A 215 5.36 11.37 31.92
CA THR A 215 6.38 12.44 31.82
C THR A 215 5.96 13.73 32.54
N ARG A 216 4.70 13.85 32.97
CA ARG A 216 4.18 15.01 33.74
C ARG A 216 4.11 14.78 35.24
N SER A 217 4.29 13.54 35.68
CA SER A 217 4.44 13.15 37.12
C SER A 217 5.90 13.15 37.53
#